data_a6d0d924f43e24adcb81030c048c57c9
#
_entry.id   a6d0d924f43e24adcb81030c048c57c9
#
_cell.length_a   1.000
_cell.length_b   1.000
_cell.length_c   1.000
_cell.angle_alpha   90.00
_cell.angle_beta   90.00
_cell.angle_gamma   90.00
#
_symmetry.space_group_name_H-M   'P 1'
#
loop_
_entity.id
_entity.type
_entity.pdbx_description
1 polymer ?
#
loop_
_entity_poly.entity_id
_entity_poly.type
_entity_poly.pdbx_seq_one_letter_code
_entity_poly.pdbx_strand_id
1 'polypeptide(L)'
;MRDYAVRLLGSPEVRRGGAALVWHARKALALLAYLTVEARPCAREALAELLWPNSEPGVARSALRNTVSQLRTLIGDRLTVTPGTVAVTWLGTDDLDLRDLTAGDPDAWRGELLEGLQVGSGAFEDWLTGQRGVVRAQAERAFDQRSAALLDTAPLDAVNMATRWLALDRLN
;
A
#
# COMPACT_ATOMS: atom_id res chain seq x y z
N MET A 1 18.63 -10.34 6.16
CA MET A 1 18.18 -10.45 4.75
C MET A 1 16.74 -9.92 4.73
N ARG A 2 16.40 -9.01 3.83
CA ARG A 2 15.02 -8.51 3.71
C ARG A 2 14.16 -9.61 3.11
N ASP A 3 13.16 -10.11 3.85
CA ASP A 3 12.34 -11.22 3.36
C ASP A 3 11.32 -10.74 2.33
N TYR A 4 10.73 -9.56 2.56
CA TYR A 4 9.77 -8.94 1.65
C TYR A 4 10.17 -7.50 1.31
N ALA A 5 9.88 -7.09 0.07
CA ALA A 5 9.85 -5.70 -0.35
C ALA A 5 8.44 -5.41 -0.87
N VAL A 6 7.76 -4.47 -0.23
CA VAL A 6 6.38 -4.08 -0.51
C VAL A 6 6.39 -2.64 -1.02
N ARG A 7 5.95 -2.46 -2.23
CA ARG A 7 5.87 -1.18 -2.91
C ARG A 7 4.42 -0.90 -3.27
N LEU A 8 3.81 0.03 -2.59
CA LEU A 8 2.42 0.43 -2.80
C LEU A 8 2.30 1.85 -3.35
N LEU A 9 3.38 2.63 -3.32
CA LEU A 9 3.47 3.97 -3.91
C LEU A 9 3.88 3.88 -5.38
N GLY A 10 3.02 4.36 -6.28
CA GLY A 10 3.10 4.11 -7.71
C GLY A 10 2.47 2.76 -8.07
N SER A 11 2.90 2.16 -9.18
CA SER A 11 2.44 0.82 -9.57
C SER A 11 2.80 -0.22 -8.52
N PRO A 12 1.81 -0.92 -7.94
CA PRO A 12 2.05 -1.80 -6.79
C PRO A 12 2.87 -3.04 -7.16
N GLU A 13 3.89 -3.32 -6.37
CA GLU A 13 4.75 -4.49 -6.50
C GLU A 13 5.07 -5.10 -5.12
N VAL A 14 5.06 -6.41 -5.02
CA VAL A 14 5.53 -7.14 -3.84
C VAL A 14 6.56 -8.16 -4.26
N ARG A 15 7.69 -8.20 -3.57
CA ARG A 15 8.77 -9.16 -3.80
C ARG A 15 9.02 -9.99 -2.55
N ARG A 16 9.40 -11.25 -2.73
CA ARG A 16 9.87 -12.14 -1.67
C ARG A 16 11.24 -12.70 -2.06
N GLY A 17 12.23 -12.51 -1.20
CA GLY A 17 13.59 -12.96 -1.50
C GLY A 17 14.17 -12.40 -2.82
N GLY A 18 13.74 -11.21 -3.24
CA GLY A 18 14.12 -10.58 -4.50
C GLY A 18 13.25 -10.95 -5.72
N ALA A 19 12.46 -12.02 -5.66
CA ALA A 19 11.55 -12.42 -6.74
C ALA A 19 10.20 -11.70 -6.63
N ALA A 20 9.68 -11.17 -7.75
CA ALA A 20 8.37 -10.55 -7.78
C ALA A 20 7.26 -11.60 -7.58
N LEU A 21 6.29 -11.29 -6.73
CA LEU A 21 5.10 -12.11 -6.55
C LEU A 21 4.11 -11.86 -7.68
N VAL A 22 3.59 -12.93 -8.25
CA VAL A 22 2.59 -12.85 -9.34
C VAL A 22 1.19 -12.82 -8.73
N TRP A 23 0.41 -11.81 -9.08
CA TRP A 23 -0.96 -11.62 -8.62
C TRP A 23 -1.95 -12.06 -9.71
N HIS A 24 -2.58 -13.22 -9.51
CA HIS A 24 -3.59 -13.73 -10.44
C HIS A 24 -4.96 -13.04 -10.28
N ALA A 25 -5.20 -12.39 -9.14
CA ALA A 25 -6.43 -11.69 -8.84
C ALA A 25 -6.14 -10.29 -8.27
N ARG A 26 -6.66 -9.25 -8.95
CA ARG A 26 -6.51 -7.85 -8.49
C ARG A 26 -7.04 -7.64 -7.07
N LYS A 27 -8.13 -8.31 -6.69
CA LYS A 27 -8.70 -8.23 -5.34
C LYS A 27 -7.79 -8.83 -4.26
N ALA A 28 -6.90 -9.76 -4.60
CA ALA A 28 -5.91 -10.26 -3.64
C ALA A 28 -4.84 -9.20 -3.33
N LEU A 29 -4.37 -8.48 -4.34
CA LEU A 29 -3.46 -7.37 -4.15
C LEU A 29 -4.14 -6.20 -3.41
N ALA A 30 -5.39 -5.88 -3.75
CA ALA A 30 -6.18 -4.87 -3.05
C ALA A 30 -6.39 -5.22 -1.56
N LEU A 31 -6.69 -6.47 -1.25
CA LEU A 31 -6.82 -6.95 0.14
C LEU A 31 -5.49 -6.80 0.89
N LEU A 32 -4.38 -7.20 0.28
CA LEU A 32 -3.05 -7.03 0.88
C LEU A 32 -2.76 -5.56 1.18
N ALA A 33 -2.98 -4.69 0.20
CA ALA A 33 -2.74 -3.26 0.33
C ALA A 33 -3.61 -2.64 1.42
N TYR A 34 -4.90 -2.96 1.44
CA TYR A 34 -5.83 -2.52 2.47
C TYR A 34 -5.34 -2.91 3.87
N LEU A 35 -5.01 -4.18 4.08
CA LEU A 35 -4.52 -4.68 5.37
C LEU A 35 -3.16 -4.10 5.76
N THR A 36 -2.31 -3.76 4.78
CA THR A 36 -1.01 -3.10 5.00
C THR A 36 -1.19 -1.65 5.46
N VAL A 37 -2.09 -0.91 4.81
CA VAL A 37 -2.38 0.50 5.14
C VAL A 37 -3.10 0.61 6.49
N GLU A 38 -4.12 -0.23 6.73
CA GLU A 38 -4.87 -0.24 7.99
C GLU A 38 -4.01 -0.68 9.19
N ALA A 39 -3.02 -1.54 8.97
CA ALA A 39 -2.06 -2.04 9.97
C ALA A 39 -2.70 -2.55 11.27
N ARG A 40 -3.92 -3.11 11.19
CA ARG A 40 -4.72 -3.65 12.30
C ARG A 40 -5.55 -4.85 11.85
N PRO A 41 -6.03 -5.69 12.78
CA PRO A 41 -6.99 -6.74 12.45
C PRO A 41 -8.30 -6.14 11.91
N CYS A 42 -8.73 -6.60 10.73
CA CYS A 42 -9.97 -6.17 10.06
C CYS A 42 -11.01 -7.28 10.09
N ALA A 43 -12.27 -6.93 10.38
CA ALA A 43 -13.39 -7.87 10.41
C ALA A 43 -13.63 -8.48 9.02
N ARG A 44 -13.85 -9.79 8.97
CA ARG A 44 -14.06 -10.51 7.70
C ARG A 44 -15.30 -10.03 6.94
N GLU A 45 -16.36 -9.69 7.65
CA GLU A 45 -17.57 -9.14 7.09
C GLU A 45 -17.29 -7.79 6.40
N ALA A 46 -16.58 -6.88 7.07
CA ALA A 46 -16.20 -5.58 6.52
C ALA A 46 -15.30 -5.73 5.27
N LEU A 47 -14.37 -6.69 5.27
CA LEU A 47 -13.52 -6.98 4.10
C LEU A 47 -14.32 -7.55 2.94
N ALA A 48 -15.33 -8.38 3.21
CA ALA A 48 -16.20 -8.93 2.19
C ALA A 48 -17.09 -7.83 1.58
N GLU A 49 -17.65 -6.94 2.38
CA GLU A 49 -18.42 -5.78 1.94
C GLU A 49 -17.56 -4.79 1.15
N LEU A 50 -16.34 -4.53 1.61
CA LEU A 50 -15.38 -3.65 0.94
C LEU A 50 -15.06 -4.12 -0.49
N LEU A 51 -14.81 -5.41 -0.69
CA LEU A 51 -14.32 -5.93 -1.97
C LEU A 51 -15.42 -6.54 -2.85
N TRP A 52 -16.57 -6.94 -2.28
CA TRP A 52 -17.70 -7.53 -3.00
C TRP A 52 -19.04 -6.95 -2.55
N PRO A 53 -19.22 -5.60 -2.58
CA PRO A 53 -20.43 -4.95 -2.04
C PRO A 53 -21.73 -5.37 -2.74
N ASN A 54 -21.62 -5.79 -4.00
CA ASN A 54 -22.78 -6.15 -4.83
C ASN A 54 -23.04 -7.67 -4.89
N SER A 55 -22.36 -8.46 -4.05
CA SER A 55 -22.51 -9.91 -4.01
C SER A 55 -23.39 -10.33 -2.84
N GLU A 56 -24.14 -11.41 -3.02
CA GLU A 56 -24.83 -12.06 -1.90
C GLU A 56 -23.83 -12.37 -0.77
N PRO A 57 -24.22 -12.20 0.52
CA PRO A 57 -23.30 -12.34 1.65
C PRO A 57 -22.54 -13.67 1.70
N GLY A 58 -23.19 -14.78 1.29
CA GLY A 58 -22.55 -16.10 1.21
C GLY A 58 -21.49 -16.17 0.13
N VAL A 59 -21.74 -15.56 -1.03
CA VAL A 59 -20.81 -15.49 -2.16
C VAL A 59 -19.62 -14.62 -1.81
N ALA A 60 -19.87 -13.43 -1.22
CA ALA A 60 -18.80 -12.52 -0.79
C ALA A 60 -17.86 -13.17 0.24
N ARG A 61 -18.42 -13.87 1.25
CA ARG A 61 -17.62 -14.62 2.24
C ARG A 61 -16.79 -15.74 1.62
N SER A 62 -17.33 -16.45 0.63
CA SER A 62 -16.61 -17.50 -0.08
C SER A 62 -15.48 -16.92 -0.94
N ALA A 63 -15.74 -15.82 -1.64
CA ALA A 63 -14.73 -15.10 -2.42
C ALA A 63 -13.59 -14.57 -1.53
N LEU A 64 -13.92 -13.97 -0.38
CA LEU A 64 -12.93 -13.53 0.60
C LEU A 64 -12.09 -14.71 1.11
N ARG A 65 -12.70 -15.85 1.44
CA ARG A 65 -11.97 -17.05 1.88
C ARG A 65 -10.95 -17.50 0.85
N ASN A 66 -11.32 -17.54 -0.43
CA ASN A 66 -10.42 -17.91 -1.51
C ASN A 66 -9.28 -16.90 -1.66
N THR A 67 -9.59 -15.60 -1.56
CA THR A 67 -8.60 -14.53 -1.64
C THR A 67 -7.61 -14.58 -0.46
N VAL A 68 -8.09 -14.82 0.75
CA VAL A 68 -7.24 -15.01 1.95
C VAL A 68 -6.36 -16.26 1.80
N SER A 69 -6.87 -17.35 1.21
CA SER A 69 -6.07 -18.54 0.91
C SER A 69 -4.93 -18.25 -0.08
N GLN A 70 -5.20 -17.45 -1.13
CA GLN A 70 -4.17 -17.00 -2.06
C GLN A 70 -3.11 -16.14 -1.35
N LEU A 71 -3.52 -15.18 -0.52
CA LEU A 71 -2.59 -14.37 0.27
C LEU A 71 -1.71 -15.25 1.17
N ARG A 72 -2.29 -16.24 1.83
CA ARG A 72 -1.53 -17.16 2.69
C ARG A 72 -0.43 -17.89 1.92
N THR A 73 -0.68 -18.29 0.68
CA THR A 73 0.33 -18.92 -0.18
C THR A 73 1.45 -17.95 -0.54
N LEU A 74 1.13 -16.66 -0.76
CA LEU A 74 2.08 -15.65 -1.20
C LEU A 74 2.94 -15.08 -0.06
N ILE A 75 2.31 -14.72 1.07
CA ILE A 75 2.97 -13.99 2.16
C ILE A 75 3.11 -14.80 3.47
N GLY A 76 2.60 -16.05 3.49
CA GLY A 76 2.86 -17.01 4.56
C GLY A 76 2.49 -16.51 5.95
N ASP A 77 3.48 -16.48 6.82
CA ASP A 77 3.42 -16.09 8.24
C ASP A 77 3.17 -14.59 8.48
N ARG A 78 3.28 -13.75 7.45
CA ARG A 78 2.89 -12.33 7.55
C ARG A 78 1.38 -12.16 7.65
N LEU A 79 0.59 -13.20 7.29
CA LEU A 79 -0.87 -13.19 7.33
C LEU A 79 -1.40 -13.89 8.57
N THR A 80 -2.07 -13.17 9.44
CA THR A 80 -2.81 -13.72 10.60
C THR A 80 -4.29 -13.80 10.26
N VAL A 81 -4.88 -14.98 10.41
CA VAL A 81 -6.29 -15.25 10.12
C VAL A 81 -6.94 -15.91 11.32
N THR A 82 -8.00 -15.29 11.82
CA THR A 82 -8.88 -15.84 12.87
C THR A 82 -10.27 -16.12 12.29
N PRO A 83 -11.19 -16.73 13.05
CA PRO A 83 -12.58 -16.89 12.63
C PRO A 83 -13.25 -15.54 12.28
N GLY A 84 -12.93 -14.46 12.98
CA GLY A 84 -13.57 -13.14 12.82
C GLY A 84 -12.75 -12.11 12.07
N THR A 85 -11.42 -12.24 11.99
CA THR A 85 -10.55 -11.18 11.46
C THR A 85 -9.47 -11.70 10.53
N VAL A 86 -8.92 -10.76 9.75
CA VAL A 86 -7.70 -10.93 8.95
C VAL A 86 -6.78 -9.74 9.22
N ALA A 87 -5.48 -10.01 9.36
CA ALA A 87 -4.46 -8.99 9.53
C ALA A 87 -3.19 -9.34 8.76
N VAL A 88 -2.44 -8.33 8.37
CA VAL A 88 -1.07 -8.47 7.86
C VAL A 88 -0.12 -7.77 8.82
N THR A 89 0.98 -8.45 9.17
CA THR A 89 2.01 -7.88 10.03
C THR A 89 3.36 -7.99 9.35
N TRP A 90 3.89 -6.87 8.92
CA TRP A 90 5.22 -6.77 8.35
C TRP A 90 6.25 -6.60 9.46
N LEU A 91 7.37 -7.32 9.34
CA LEU A 91 8.46 -7.21 10.31
C LEU A 91 9.32 -5.96 10.05
N GLY A 92 10.12 -5.57 11.03
CA GLY A 92 11.08 -4.48 10.87
C GLY A 92 12.16 -4.73 9.80
N THR A 93 12.39 -6.01 9.47
CA THR A 93 13.30 -6.45 8.39
C THR A 93 12.68 -6.39 7.00
N ASP A 94 11.35 -6.29 6.88
CA ASP A 94 10.67 -6.14 5.60
C ASP A 94 10.77 -4.68 5.13
N ASP A 95 10.91 -4.48 3.85
CA ASP A 95 11.11 -3.18 3.21
C ASP A 95 9.76 -2.67 2.68
N LEU A 96 9.24 -1.59 3.27
CA LEU A 96 7.93 -1.02 2.95
C LEU A 96 8.07 0.47 2.61
N ASP A 97 7.71 0.86 1.39
CA ASP A 97 7.73 2.26 0.96
C ASP A 97 6.80 3.17 1.78
N LEU A 98 5.62 2.69 2.20
CA LEU A 98 4.74 3.45 3.09
C LEU A 98 5.35 3.72 4.47
N ARG A 99 6.11 2.76 5.01
CA ARG A 99 6.83 2.94 6.27
C ARG A 99 7.94 3.97 6.12
N ASP A 100 8.72 3.87 5.05
CA ASP A 100 9.83 4.78 4.77
C ASP A 100 9.32 6.21 4.54
N LEU A 101 8.23 6.37 3.78
CA LEU A 101 7.57 7.67 3.61
C LEU A 101 7.08 8.24 4.94
N THR A 102 6.44 7.42 5.78
CA THR A 102 5.96 7.83 7.10
C THR A 102 7.12 8.22 8.03
N ALA A 103 8.28 7.61 7.86
CA ALA A 103 9.52 7.98 8.55
C ALA A 103 10.18 9.27 8.00
N GLY A 104 9.61 9.87 6.95
CA GLY A 104 10.07 11.13 6.36
C GLY A 104 11.05 10.95 5.21
N ASP A 105 11.14 9.76 4.60
CA ASP A 105 11.96 9.54 3.42
C ASP A 105 11.19 9.87 2.13
N PRO A 106 11.49 11.01 1.46
CA PRO A 106 10.82 11.38 0.22
C PRO A 106 11.17 10.46 -0.95
N ASP A 107 12.28 9.72 -0.89
CA ASP A 107 12.69 8.79 -1.93
C ASP A 107 11.80 7.55 -2.01
N ALA A 108 11.02 7.29 -0.96
CA ALA A 108 9.99 6.26 -0.97
C ALA A 108 8.81 6.59 -1.92
N TRP A 109 8.56 7.89 -2.20
CA TRP A 109 7.49 8.32 -3.09
C TRP A 109 7.85 8.08 -4.56
N ARG A 110 7.07 7.23 -5.24
CA ARG A 110 7.25 6.89 -6.66
C ARG A 110 6.01 7.17 -7.51
N GLY A 111 4.92 7.60 -6.89
CA GLY A 111 3.63 7.87 -7.50
C GLY A 111 2.48 7.71 -6.50
N GLU A 112 1.26 7.84 -6.98
CA GLU A 112 0.05 7.69 -6.16
C GLU A 112 -0.06 6.29 -5.55
N LEU A 113 -0.69 6.21 -4.38
CA LEU A 113 -0.98 4.93 -3.73
C LEU A 113 -1.78 4.03 -4.69
N LEU A 114 -1.26 2.82 -4.96
CA LEU A 114 -1.88 1.81 -5.83
C LEU A 114 -2.24 2.34 -7.23
N GLU A 115 -1.30 3.05 -7.84
CA GLU A 115 -1.48 3.60 -9.18
C GLU A 115 -1.85 2.52 -10.19
N GLY A 116 -2.94 2.75 -10.94
CA GLY A 116 -3.43 1.82 -11.96
C GLY A 116 -4.18 0.59 -11.43
N LEU A 117 -4.27 0.39 -10.12
CA LEU A 117 -5.06 -0.71 -9.57
C LEU A 117 -6.55 -0.37 -9.58
N GLN A 118 -7.34 -1.18 -10.28
CA GLN A 118 -8.80 -1.12 -10.31
C GLN A 118 -9.38 -2.49 -9.97
N VAL A 119 -10.31 -2.54 -9.02
CA VAL A 119 -10.88 -3.81 -8.53
C VAL A 119 -12.39 -3.94 -8.76
N GLY A 120 -13.03 -2.88 -9.30
CA GLY A 120 -14.46 -2.88 -9.58
C GLY A 120 -15.32 -2.90 -8.32
N SER A 121 -14.89 -2.21 -7.26
CA SER A 121 -15.64 -2.02 -6.02
C SER A 121 -15.66 -0.55 -5.65
N GLY A 122 -16.84 0.09 -5.67
CA GLY A 122 -16.99 1.50 -5.28
C GLY A 122 -16.49 1.75 -3.85
N ALA A 123 -16.83 0.88 -2.90
CA ALA A 123 -16.39 1.02 -1.51
C ALA A 123 -14.85 1.00 -1.37
N PHE A 124 -14.16 0.16 -2.14
CA PHE A 124 -12.70 0.15 -2.15
C PHE A 124 -12.12 1.40 -2.81
N GLU A 125 -12.72 1.85 -3.93
CA GLU A 125 -12.26 3.06 -4.63
C GLU A 125 -12.45 4.33 -3.78
N ASP A 126 -13.55 4.42 -3.02
CA ASP A 126 -13.81 5.52 -2.08
C ASP A 126 -12.77 5.52 -0.94
N TRP A 127 -12.49 4.35 -0.35
CA TRP A 127 -11.42 4.20 0.64
C TRP A 127 -10.06 4.60 0.05
N LEU A 128 -9.72 4.11 -1.15
CA LEU A 128 -8.45 4.39 -1.81
C LEU A 128 -8.29 5.89 -2.08
N THR A 129 -9.34 6.56 -2.51
CA THR A 129 -9.33 8.01 -2.75
C THR A 129 -9.00 8.78 -1.47
N GLY A 130 -9.62 8.41 -0.35
CA GLY A 130 -9.31 8.99 0.96
C GLY A 130 -7.86 8.76 1.38
N GLN A 131 -7.37 7.52 1.21
CA GLN A 131 -5.98 7.18 1.56
C GLN A 131 -4.95 7.87 0.67
N ARG A 132 -5.22 8.05 -0.61
CA ARG A 132 -4.35 8.83 -1.50
C ARG A 132 -4.15 10.25 -1.00
N GLY A 133 -5.20 10.92 -0.53
CA GLY A 133 -5.08 12.26 0.06
C GLY A 133 -4.19 12.28 1.30
N VAL A 134 -4.33 11.29 2.20
CA VAL A 134 -3.50 11.17 3.41
C VAL A 134 -2.04 10.93 3.06
N VAL A 135 -1.77 9.98 2.18
CA VAL A 135 -0.40 9.58 1.78
C VAL A 135 0.29 10.71 0.99
N ARG A 136 -0.44 11.42 0.11
CA ARG A 136 0.07 12.60 -0.59
C ARG A 136 0.51 13.69 0.39
N ALA A 137 -0.32 14.01 1.39
CA ALA A 137 0.05 15.00 2.40
C ALA A 137 1.28 14.56 3.25
N GLN A 138 1.50 13.27 3.43
CA GLN A 138 2.73 12.74 4.03
C GLN A 138 3.94 12.96 3.11
N ALA A 139 3.79 12.70 1.81
CA ALA A 139 4.85 12.92 0.83
C ALA A 139 5.24 14.40 0.77
N GLU A 140 4.27 15.31 0.68
CA GLU A 140 4.52 16.77 0.70
C GLU A 140 5.38 17.16 1.90
N ARG A 141 5.00 16.73 3.10
CA ARG A 141 5.76 17.01 4.32
C ARG A 141 7.19 16.44 4.29
N ALA A 142 7.37 15.22 3.76
CA ALA A 142 8.68 14.59 3.65
C ALA A 142 9.59 15.37 2.68
N PHE A 143 9.06 15.79 1.52
CA PHE A 143 9.78 16.62 0.55
C PHE A 143 10.13 17.99 1.11
N ASP A 144 9.19 18.67 1.79
CA ASP A 144 9.41 19.98 2.41
C ASP A 144 10.50 19.92 3.48
N GLN A 145 10.42 18.95 4.39
CA GLN A 145 11.41 18.74 5.44
C GLN A 145 12.81 18.46 4.88
N ARG A 146 12.89 17.60 3.86
CA ARG A 146 14.15 17.27 3.21
C ARG A 146 14.74 18.48 2.48
N SER A 147 13.91 19.22 1.74
CA SER A 147 14.34 20.43 1.04
C SER A 147 14.83 21.48 2.03
N ALA A 148 14.11 21.73 3.11
CA ALA A 148 14.52 22.66 4.16
C ALA A 148 15.87 22.27 4.80
N ALA A 149 16.06 21.00 5.09
CA ALA A 149 17.32 20.49 5.67
C ALA A 149 18.53 20.64 4.72
N LEU A 150 18.30 20.69 3.41
CA LEU A 150 19.35 20.83 2.40
C LEU A 150 19.68 22.28 2.06
N LEU A 151 18.80 23.25 2.37
CA LEU A 151 18.99 24.66 1.97
C LEU A 151 20.34 25.25 2.37
N ASP A 152 20.77 24.98 3.60
CA ASP A 152 22.01 25.56 4.14
C ASP A 152 23.28 24.75 3.77
N THR A 153 23.13 23.44 3.45
CA THR A 153 24.28 22.56 3.25
C THR A 153 24.50 22.16 1.79
N ALA A 154 23.40 22.02 1.03
CA ALA A 154 23.43 21.59 -0.37
C ALA A 154 22.27 22.24 -1.16
N PRO A 155 22.30 23.57 -1.42
CA PRO A 155 21.16 24.29 -2.00
C PRO A 155 20.76 23.78 -3.39
N LEU A 156 21.69 23.27 -4.20
CA LEU A 156 21.35 22.65 -5.48
C LEU A 156 20.52 21.36 -5.31
N ASP A 157 20.82 20.57 -4.30
CA ASP A 157 20.06 19.35 -4.00
C ASP A 157 18.67 19.69 -3.46
N ALA A 158 18.53 20.78 -2.70
CA ALA A 158 17.23 21.29 -2.28
C ALA A 158 16.35 21.68 -3.48
N VAL A 159 16.92 22.38 -4.47
CA VAL A 159 16.22 22.73 -5.73
C VAL A 159 15.86 21.48 -6.52
N ASN A 160 16.76 20.51 -6.63
CA ASN A 160 16.50 19.25 -7.33
C ASN A 160 15.36 18.46 -6.65
N MET A 161 15.33 18.44 -5.31
CA MET A 161 14.28 17.78 -4.54
C MET A 161 12.91 18.44 -4.78
N ALA A 162 12.82 19.77 -4.70
CA ALA A 162 11.60 20.52 -4.98
C ALA A 162 11.14 20.33 -6.43
N THR A 163 12.06 20.33 -7.39
CA THR A 163 11.75 20.10 -8.81
C THR A 163 11.23 18.70 -9.04
N ARG A 164 11.81 17.69 -8.39
CA ARG A 164 11.34 16.31 -8.45
C ARG A 164 9.91 16.18 -7.92
N TRP A 165 9.60 16.81 -6.80
CA TRP A 165 8.24 16.82 -6.26
C TRP A 165 7.24 17.43 -7.23
N LEU A 166 7.55 18.62 -7.79
CA LEU A 166 6.70 19.28 -8.76
C LEU A 166 6.48 18.45 -10.03
N ALA A 167 7.49 17.69 -10.47
CA ALA A 167 7.35 16.79 -11.63
C ALA A 167 6.42 15.61 -11.34
N LEU A 168 6.49 15.04 -10.13
CA LEU A 168 5.62 13.94 -9.70
C LEU A 168 4.18 14.39 -9.47
N ASP A 169 3.97 15.63 -9.00
CA ASP A 169 2.64 16.18 -8.76
C ASP A 169 1.91 16.56 -10.06
N ARG A 170 2.62 16.96 -11.11
CA ARG A 170 2.04 17.33 -12.42
C ARG A 170 1.57 16.15 -13.27
N LEU A 171 1.96 14.93 -12.93
CA LEU A 171 1.60 13.72 -13.68
C LEU A 171 0.29 13.08 -13.17
N ASN A 172 -0.32 13.66 -12.15
CA ASN A 172 -1.60 13.31 -11.56
C ASN A 172 -2.56 14.51 -11.62
#